data_6f0c1754cdfe3bd99b5e678866c25ff4
#
_entry.id   6f0c1754cdfe3bd99b5e678866c25ff4
#
_cell.length_a   1.000
_cell.length_b   1.000
_cell.length_c   1.000
_cell.angle_alpha   90.00
_cell.angle_beta   90.00
_cell.angle_gamma   90.00
#
_symmetry.space_group_name_H-M   'P 1'
#
loop_
_entity.id
_entity.type
_entity.pdbx_description
1 polymer ?
#
loop_
_entity_poly.entity_id
_entity_poly.type
_entity_poly.pdbx_seq_one_letter_code
_entity_poly.pdbx_strand_id
1 'polypeptide(L)'
;MDRLRQRADFLAVANGTRGNSAAFVVQGRPRDDDGPIRIGFTVTKKNGTATERNRIRRRLRELVKRLDVISMRPHHDYVLVGRRSALTRDFAAMLHDLRSALDRLDRQPPSKAGRNRN
;
A
#
# COMPACT_ATOMS: atom_id res chain seq x y z
N MET A 1 5.17 1.48 -13.55
CA MET A 1 4.32 1.01 -12.45
C MET A 1 2.87 1.14 -12.85
N ASP A 2 2.13 0.06 -12.75
CA ASP A 2 0.71 0.06 -13.13
C ASP A 2 -0.21 0.26 -11.95
N ARG A 3 -1.49 0.43 -12.24
CA ARG A 3 -2.50 0.59 -11.24
C ARG A 3 -3.29 -0.67 -11.04
N LEU A 4 -3.58 -0.99 -9.79
CA LEU A 4 -4.57 -2.02 -9.47
C LEU A 4 -5.96 -1.46 -9.72
N ARG A 5 -6.82 -2.23 -10.37
CA ARG A 5 -8.18 -1.81 -10.72
C ARG A 5 -9.25 -2.80 -10.33
N GLN A 6 -8.90 -4.08 -10.28
CA GLN A 6 -9.88 -5.12 -10.02
C GLN A 6 -10.06 -5.36 -8.52
N ARG A 7 -11.31 -5.52 -8.12
CA ARG A 7 -11.60 -5.82 -6.72
C ARG A 7 -10.90 -7.09 -6.25
N ALA A 8 -10.84 -8.10 -7.09
CA ALA A 8 -10.18 -9.36 -6.74
C ALA A 8 -8.70 -9.16 -6.42
N ASP A 9 -8.02 -8.25 -7.13
CA ASP A 9 -6.62 -7.96 -6.88
C ASP A 9 -6.44 -7.27 -5.52
N PHE A 10 -7.32 -6.34 -5.18
CA PHE A 10 -7.29 -5.68 -3.87
C PHE A 10 -7.48 -6.68 -2.74
N LEU A 11 -8.41 -7.61 -2.91
CA LEU A 11 -8.66 -8.64 -1.90
C LEU A 11 -7.47 -9.59 -1.75
N ALA A 12 -6.83 -9.93 -2.85
CA ALA A 12 -5.65 -10.79 -2.82
C ALA A 12 -4.50 -10.11 -2.07
N VAL A 13 -4.28 -8.82 -2.31
CA VAL A 13 -3.22 -8.06 -1.63
C VAL A 13 -3.54 -7.91 -0.15
N ALA A 14 -4.80 -7.77 0.22
CA ALA A 14 -5.21 -7.64 1.61
C ALA A 14 -4.85 -8.89 2.44
N ASN A 15 -4.70 -10.04 1.80
CA ASN A 15 -4.28 -11.26 2.46
C ASN A 15 -2.76 -11.45 2.47
N GLY A 16 -2.02 -10.50 1.95
CA GLY A 16 -0.57 -10.56 1.93
C GLY A 16 0.06 -9.99 3.19
N THR A 17 1.30 -9.54 3.06
CA THR A 17 2.00 -8.90 4.18
C THR A 17 1.51 -7.48 4.36
N ARG A 18 1.74 -6.90 5.52
CA ARG A 18 1.28 -5.54 5.80
C ARG A 18 2.22 -4.81 6.76
N GLY A 19 2.36 -3.51 6.52
CA GLY A 19 3.11 -2.63 7.39
C GLY A 19 2.24 -1.47 7.83
N ASN A 20 2.10 -1.27 9.12
CA ASN A 20 1.26 -0.21 9.68
C ASN A 20 2.05 1.08 9.84
N SER A 21 1.38 2.21 9.61
CA SER A 21 1.92 3.51 9.98
C SER A 21 0.78 4.40 10.47
N ALA A 22 1.10 5.62 10.88
CA ALA A 22 0.08 6.51 11.45
C ALA A 22 -1.00 6.89 10.44
N ALA A 23 -0.60 7.16 9.20
CA ALA A 23 -1.51 7.70 8.19
C ALA A 23 -2.05 6.69 7.20
N PHE A 24 -1.52 5.47 7.19
CA PHE A 24 -1.94 4.45 6.24
C PHE A 24 -1.41 3.08 6.63
N VAL A 25 -1.95 2.06 5.97
CA VAL A 25 -1.40 0.70 6.04
C VAL A 25 -0.92 0.35 4.64
N VAL A 26 0.27 -0.22 4.52
CA VAL A 26 0.77 -0.74 3.26
C VAL A 26 0.55 -2.24 3.26
N GLN A 27 -0.04 -2.74 2.19
CA GLN A 27 -0.22 -4.18 2.00
C GLN A 27 0.59 -4.58 0.77
N GLY A 28 1.18 -5.76 0.77
CA GLY A 28 1.97 -6.24 -0.35
C GLY A 28 1.78 -7.70 -0.60
N ARG A 29 1.91 -8.10 -1.87
CA ARG A 29 1.76 -9.48 -2.28
C ARG A 29 2.63 -9.75 -3.51
N PRO A 30 3.48 -10.79 -3.47
CA PRO A 30 4.21 -11.18 -4.68
C PRO A 30 3.24 -11.82 -5.67
N ARG A 31 3.50 -11.57 -6.97
CA ARG A 31 2.77 -12.23 -8.03
C ARG A 31 3.67 -13.27 -8.68
N ASP A 32 3.05 -14.28 -9.26
CA ASP A 32 3.76 -15.35 -9.93
C ASP A 32 3.79 -15.07 -11.44
N ASP A 33 4.30 -13.92 -11.83
CA ASP A 33 4.42 -13.52 -13.23
C ASP A 33 5.56 -12.51 -13.39
N ASP A 34 5.79 -12.07 -14.63
CA ASP A 34 6.83 -11.10 -14.94
C ASP A 34 6.30 -9.69 -15.11
N GLY A 35 5.10 -9.43 -14.65
CA GLY A 35 4.46 -8.12 -14.80
C GLY A 35 5.11 -7.03 -13.96
N PRO A 36 4.74 -5.77 -14.22
CA PRO A 36 5.29 -4.65 -13.48
C PRO A 36 4.72 -4.57 -12.08
N ILE A 37 5.33 -3.72 -11.25
CA ILE A 37 4.76 -3.38 -9.96
C ILE A 37 3.40 -2.73 -10.21
N ARG A 38 2.39 -3.17 -9.47
CA ARG A 38 1.06 -2.56 -9.52
C ARG A 38 0.72 -2.01 -8.16
N ILE A 39 0.04 -0.87 -8.13
CA ILE A 39 -0.30 -0.22 -6.88
C ILE A 39 -1.73 0.26 -6.88
N GLY A 40 -2.39 0.12 -5.75
CA GLY A 40 -3.75 0.59 -5.56
C GLY A 40 -3.86 1.43 -4.30
N PHE A 41 -4.90 2.27 -4.27
CA PHE A 41 -5.16 3.15 -3.14
C PHE A 41 -6.61 2.97 -2.73
N THR A 42 -6.84 2.84 -1.44
CA THR A 42 -8.20 2.72 -0.94
C THR A 42 -8.36 3.51 0.36
N VAL A 43 -9.52 4.10 0.54
CA VAL A 43 -9.86 4.83 1.76
C VAL A 43 -11.30 4.51 2.07
N THR A 44 -11.57 3.95 3.24
CA THR A 44 -12.94 3.57 3.61
C THR A 44 -13.76 4.78 4.01
N LYS A 45 -15.09 4.65 3.92
CA LYS A 45 -16.01 5.75 4.20
C LYS A 45 -15.88 6.32 5.60
N LYS A 46 -15.49 5.52 6.56
CA LYS A 46 -15.35 6.00 7.95
C LYS A 46 -14.19 6.97 8.13
N ASN A 47 -13.33 7.12 7.14
CA ASN A 47 -12.18 8.02 7.24
C ASN A 47 -12.47 9.42 6.72
N GLY A 48 -13.71 9.74 6.39
CA GLY A 48 -14.07 11.10 6.03
C GLY A 48 -15.12 11.18 4.94
N THR A 49 -15.43 12.40 4.55
CA THR A 49 -16.35 12.69 3.46
C THR A 49 -15.71 12.27 2.13
N ALA A 50 -16.51 12.26 1.07
CA ALA A 50 -15.98 11.94 -0.26
C ALA A 50 -14.83 12.87 -0.65
N THR A 51 -14.97 14.16 -0.37
CA THR A 51 -13.92 15.15 -0.67
C THR A 51 -12.65 14.87 0.13
N GLU A 52 -12.81 14.55 1.41
CA GLU A 52 -11.66 14.23 2.27
C GLU A 52 -10.96 12.96 1.81
N ARG A 53 -11.74 11.93 1.48
CA ARG A 53 -11.17 10.68 1.00
C ARG A 53 -10.41 10.87 -0.32
N ASN A 54 -10.92 11.69 -1.21
CA ASN A 54 -10.22 12.02 -2.46
C ASN A 54 -8.89 12.73 -2.18
N ARG A 55 -8.88 13.62 -1.19
CA ARG A 55 -7.66 14.32 -0.79
C ARG A 55 -6.63 13.35 -0.22
N ILE A 56 -7.08 12.40 0.59
CA ILE A 56 -6.20 11.36 1.13
C ILE A 56 -5.58 10.57 -0.02
N ARG A 57 -6.38 10.08 -0.96
CA ARG A 57 -5.87 9.33 -2.11
C ARG A 57 -4.84 10.13 -2.90
N ARG A 58 -5.10 11.41 -3.10
CA ARG A 58 -4.20 12.27 -3.85
C ARG A 58 -2.85 12.41 -3.16
N ARG A 59 -2.87 12.59 -1.84
CA ARG A 59 -1.63 12.68 -1.07
C ARG A 59 -0.86 11.36 -1.10
N LEU A 60 -1.55 10.23 -1.02
CA LEU A 60 -0.90 8.93 -1.09
C LEU A 60 -0.28 8.67 -2.47
N ARG A 61 -0.95 9.08 -3.53
CA ARG A 61 -0.38 8.97 -4.88
C ARG A 61 0.90 9.80 -5.00
N GLU A 62 0.89 10.99 -4.43
CA GLU A 62 2.05 11.86 -4.46
C GLU A 62 3.23 11.25 -3.70
N LEU A 63 2.95 10.57 -2.58
CA LEU A 63 3.97 9.85 -1.84
C LEU A 63 4.66 8.82 -2.71
N VAL A 64 3.86 8.02 -3.43
CA VAL A 64 4.40 6.96 -4.27
C VAL A 64 5.24 7.54 -5.40
N LYS A 65 4.83 8.67 -5.97
CA LYS A 65 5.60 9.32 -7.02
C LYS A 65 6.96 9.77 -6.53
N ARG A 66 7.07 10.12 -5.27
CA ARG A 66 8.34 10.58 -4.69
C ARG A 66 9.16 9.48 -4.06
N LEU A 67 8.58 8.29 -3.97
CA LEU A 67 9.29 7.16 -3.40
C LEU A 67 10.34 6.66 -4.37
N ASP A 68 11.49 6.30 -3.84
CA ASP A 68 12.51 5.65 -4.63
C ASP A 68 12.00 4.28 -5.05
N VAL A 69 12.00 4.02 -6.34
CA VAL A 69 11.50 2.76 -6.90
C VAL A 69 12.20 1.53 -6.30
N ILE A 70 13.45 1.69 -5.87
CA ILE A 70 14.22 0.60 -5.26
C ILE A 70 13.55 0.07 -4.00
N SER A 71 12.73 0.89 -3.35
CA SER A 71 12.05 0.46 -2.12
C SER A 71 10.93 -0.53 -2.36
N MET A 72 10.51 -0.72 -3.60
CA MET A 72 9.46 -1.66 -3.96
C MET A 72 10.03 -2.84 -4.73
N ARG A 73 9.52 -4.03 -4.44
CA ARG A 73 10.00 -5.24 -5.10
C ARG A 73 9.32 -5.43 -6.45
N PRO A 74 10.05 -5.93 -7.46
CA PRO A 74 9.45 -6.21 -8.75
C PRO A 74 8.40 -7.32 -8.64
N HIS A 75 7.49 -7.34 -9.58
CA HIS A 75 6.44 -8.38 -9.66
C HIS A 75 5.55 -8.48 -8.42
N HIS A 76 5.38 -7.35 -7.73
CA HIS A 76 4.53 -7.28 -6.54
C HIS A 76 3.35 -6.36 -6.80
N ASP A 77 2.27 -6.64 -6.08
CA ASP A 77 1.15 -5.73 -5.96
C ASP A 77 1.19 -5.10 -4.58
N TYR A 78 0.92 -3.82 -4.53
CA TYR A 78 0.87 -3.07 -3.26
C TYR A 78 -0.45 -2.31 -3.18
N VAL A 79 -0.96 -2.17 -1.97
CA VAL A 79 -2.13 -1.32 -1.71
C VAL A 79 -1.81 -0.43 -0.52
N LEU A 80 -2.08 0.85 -0.66
CA LEU A 80 -2.03 1.78 0.46
C LEU A 80 -3.46 2.02 0.92
N VAL A 81 -3.74 1.66 2.17
CA VAL A 81 -5.05 1.87 2.79
C VAL A 81 -4.94 3.14 3.63
N GLY A 82 -5.54 4.23 3.16
CA GLY A 82 -5.43 5.52 3.80
C GLY A 82 -6.27 5.64 5.06
N ARG A 83 -5.76 6.41 6.00
CA ARG A 83 -6.44 6.75 7.24
C ARG A 83 -6.65 8.25 7.29
N ARG A 84 -7.59 8.68 8.12
CA ARG A 84 -7.94 10.10 8.22
C ARG A 84 -6.73 10.99 8.55
N SER A 85 -5.81 10.50 9.36
CA SER A 85 -4.63 11.30 9.71
C SER A 85 -3.75 11.66 8.51
N ALA A 86 -3.94 10.99 7.38
CA ALA A 86 -3.22 11.35 6.15
C ALA A 86 -3.61 12.74 5.64
N LEU A 87 -4.75 13.29 6.08
CA LEU A 87 -5.15 14.63 5.67
C LEU A 87 -4.21 15.71 6.19
N THR A 88 -3.66 15.52 7.38
CA THR A 88 -2.91 16.57 8.05
C THR A 88 -1.48 16.21 8.42
N ARG A 89 -1.11 14.95 8.31
CA ARG A 89 0.24 14.55 8.67
C ARG A 89 1.26 15.16 7.72
N ASP A 90 2.39 15.58 8.25
CA ASP A 90 3.47 16.14 7.47
C ASP A 90 3.88 15.21 6.33
N PHE A 91 4.04 15.75 5.13
CA PHE A 91 4.33 14.96 3.94
C PHE A 91 5.67 14.23 4.03
N ALA A 92 6.71 14.91 4.51
CA ALA A 92 8.02 14.28 4.68
C ALA A 92 7.99 13.15 5.69
N ALA A 93 7.20 13.32 6.77
CA ALA A 93 7.01 12.28 7.76
C ALA A 93 6.31 11.07 7.15
N MET A 94 5.28 11.31 6.31
CA MET A 94 4.60 10.22 5.63
C MET A 94 5.51 9.48 4.67
N LEU A 95 6.39 10.18 3.98
CA LEU A 95 7.33 9.55 3.07
C LEU A 95 8.32 8.65 3.83
N HIS A 96 8.79 9.11 4.97
CA HIS A 96 9.63 8.31 5.85
C HIS A 96 8.86 7.08 6.35
N ASP A 97 7.60 7.26 6.74
CA ASP A 97 6.73 6.17 7.18
C ASP A 97 6.55 5.12 6.09
N LEU A 98 6.41 5.56 4.85
CA LEU A 98 6.22 4.64 3.72
C LEU A 98 7.47 3.80 3.50
N ARG A 99 8.65 4.40 3.53
CA ARG A 99 9.90 3.66 3.41
C ARG A 99 10.07 2.64 4.52
N SER A 100 9.77 3.04 5.75
CA SER A 100 9.85 2.15 6.90
C SER A 100 8.86 1.00 6.79
N ALA A 101 7.63 1.29 6.36
CA ALA A 101 6.59 0.27 6.22
C ALA A 101 6.98 -0.75 5.14
N LEU A 102 7.50 -0.30 4.02
CA LEU A 102 7.95 -1.20 2.95
C LEU A 102 9.10 -2.08 3.41
N ASP A 103 10.02 -1.52 4.17
CA ASP A 103 11.14 -2.27 4.72
C ASP A 103 10.65 -3.37 5.67
N ARG A 104 9.68 -3.04 6.52
CA ARG A 104 9.09 -4.04 7.42
C ARG A 104 8.35 -5.13 6.65
N LEU A 105 7.68 -4.76 5.56
CA LEU A 105 7.00 -5.72 4.70
C LEU A 105 8.00 -6.75 4.15
N ASP A 106 9.15 -6.27 3.70
CA ASP A 106 10.15 -7.12 3.09
C ASP A 106 10.77 -8.10 4.07
N ARG A 107 10.71 -7.81 5.36
CA ARG A 107 11.24 -8.69 6.39
C ARG A 107 10.23 -9.70 6.87
N GLN A 108 8.97 -9.56 6.50
CA GLN A 108 7.95 -10.50 6.94
C GLN A 108 8.02 -11.80 6.14
N PRO A 109 7.68 -12.92 6.76
CA PRO A 109 7.56 -14.15 6.00
C PRO A 109 6.37 -14.06 5.05
N PRO A 110 6.28 -14.92 4.05
CA PRO A 110 5.13 -14.96 3.16
C PRO A 110 3.83 -15.07 3.93
N SER A 111 2.75 -14.57 3.31
CA SER A 111 1.44 -14.59 3.92
C SER A 111 1.06 -15.98 4.39
N LYS A 112 0.40 -16.03 5.54
CA LYS A 112 -0.08 -17.29 6.07
C LYS A 112 -1.03 -17.97 5.11
N ALA A 113 -1.84 -17.22 4.42
CA ALA A 113 -2.77 -17.80 3.47
C ALA A 113 -2.04 -18.53 2.36
N GLY A 114 -0.88 -18.05 1.99
CA GLY A 114 -0.11 -18.67 0.92
C GLY A 114 0.64 -19.91 1.34
N ARG A 115 0.96 -20.07 2.62
CA ARG A 115 1.76 -21.17 3.01
C ARG A 115 1.05 -22.21 3.82
N ASN A 116 -0.12 -21.91 4.20
CA ASN A 116 -0.76 -22.74 5.05
C ASN A 116 -1.20 -23.95 4.50
N ARG A 117 -0.85 -24.36 4.06
CA ARG A 117 -1.18 -25.30 3.65
C ARG A 117 -0.61 -26.24 4.10
N ASN A 118 -0.19 -26.12 4.70
CA ASN A 118 0.33 -27.03 5.15
C ASN A 118 0.01 -27.55 5.84
#